data_aa601baceeca91cdcf11956e53c8cfae
#
_entry.id   aa601baceeca91cdcf11956e53c8cfae
#
_cell.length_a   1.000
_cell.length_b   1.000
_cell.length_c   1.000
_cell.angle_alpha   90.00
_cell.angle_beta   90.00
_cell.angle_gamma   90.00
#
_symmetry.space_group_name_H-M   'P 1'
#
loop_
_entity.id
_entity.type
_entity.pdbx_description
1 polymer ?
#
loop_
_entity_poly.entity_id
_entity_poly.type
_entity_poly.pdbx_seq_one_letter_code
_entity_poly.pdbx_strand_id
1 'polypeptide(L)'
;MFSSRLVVSLPTELYKSVIMAIHIIDHPLVLHKLSIMRDKNTSTMKFRGLLEEIAMFMGYEITRDLPLTYEDIETPLMPMKAPKIAGKKVVIVPILRAGLGMVEGLMRLMPSARVGHIGLYRDEETCQPVFYYYKMPEHKDRLVLLTDPMLATGGSACDAIARLKADGYTQIRLLCLVASPQGVKVVQEQHPDVDIYLASLDEGLNDKNYILPGLGDAGDRIFGTK
;
A
#
# COMPACT_ATOMS: atom_id res chain seq x y z
N MET A 1 12.97 -57.84 12.65
CA MET A 1 13.77 -57.03 11.71
C MET A 1 12.99 -55.75 11.42
N PHE A 2 13.27 -54.68 12.16
CA PHE A 2 12.64 -53.37 11.95
C PHE A 2 13.68 -52.48 11.25
N SER A 3 13.36 -52.09 10.01
CA SER A 3 14.18 -51.17 9.21
C SER A 3 13.89 -49.73 9.67
N SER A 4 14.83 -49.10 10.35
CA SER A 4 14.81 -47.69 10.73
C SER A 4 15.09 -46.85 9.48
N ARG A 5 14.05 -46.16 8.97
CA ARG A 5 14.25 -45.09 8.01
C ARG A 5 14.80 -43.86 8.73
N LEU A 6 16.01 -43.51 8.39
CA LEU A 6 16.64 -42.23 8.78
C LEU A 6 15.89 -41.11 8.08
N VAL A 7 15.09 -40.33 8.83
CA VAL A 7 14.54 -39.07 8.35
C VAL A 7 15.58 -38.00 8.58
N VAL A 8 16.31 -37.66 7.51
CA VAL A 8 17.17 -36.47 7.52
C VAL A 8 16.28 -35.26 7.42
N SER A 9 16.08 -34.56 8.54
CA SER A 9 15.45 -33.25 8.57
C SER A 9 16.44 -32.23 7.98
N LEU A 10 16.18 -31.81 6.74
CA LEU A 10 16.84 -30.65 6.15
C LEU A 10 16.39 -29.36 6.88
N PRO A 11 17.28 -28.39 7.08
CA PRO A 11 16.91 -27.15 7.80
C PRO A 11 15.89 -26.37 7.00
N THR A 12 14.77 -26.04 7.66
CA THR A 12 13.58 -25.34 7.14
C THR A 12 13.84 -23.85 6.83
N GLU A 13 15.07 -23.38 6.86
CA GLU A 13 15.43 -21.97 6.69
C GLU A 13 15.74 -21.53 5.24
N LEU A 14 15.71 -22.41 4.26
CA LEU A 14 16.21 -22.12 2.90
C LEU A 14 15.11 -21.94 1.83
N TYR A 15 13.82 -21.90 2.22
CA TYR A 15 12.71 -21.63 1.28
C TYR A 15 11.72 -20.60 1.84
N LYS A 16 12.19 -19.45 2.28
CA LYS A 16 11.41 -18.24 2.10
C LYS A 16 11.74 -17.68 0.72
N SER A 17 11.24 -18.33 -0.33
CA SER A 17 10.96 -17.61 -1.57
C SER A 17 10.02 -16.47 -1.16
N VAL A 18 10.47 -15.24 -1.29
CA VAL A 18 9.64 -14.04 -1.11
C VAL A 18 8.61 -14.11 -2.24
N ILE A 19 7.53 -14.86 -2.00
CA ILE A 19 6.35 -14.85 -2.86
C ILE A 19 5.59 -13.61 -2.40
N MET A 20 5.57 -12.59 -3.25
CA MET A 20 4.73 -11.42 -3.07
C MET A 20 3.30 -11.86 -2.75
N ALA A 21 2.75 -11.33 -1.67
CA ALA A 21 1.38 -11.58 -1.29
C ALA A 21 0.46 -10.47 -1.80
N ILE A 22 -0.68 -10.87 -2.38
CA ILE A 22 -1.80 -9.98 -2.65
C ILE A 22 -2.77 -10.12 -1.48
N HIS A 23 -2.96 -9.03 -0.76
CA HIS A 23 -3.87 -8.96 0.39
C HIS A 23 -5.13 -8.21 0.00
N ILE A 24 -6.23 -8.92 -0.21
CA ILE A 24 -7.54 -8.29 -0.46
C ILE A 24 -8.23 -8.10 0.89
N ILE A 25 -8.54 -6.85 1.22
CA ILE A 25 -9.18 -6.46 2.49
C ILE A 25 -10.70 -6.46 2.28
N ASP A 26 -11.32 -7.61 2.52
CA ASP A 26 -12.74 -7.88 2.28
C ASP A 26 -13.65 -7.56 3.49
N HIS A 27 -13.14 -6.71 4.41
CA HIS A 27 -13.93 -6.32 5.57
C HIS A 27 -15.23 -5.61 5.18
N PRO A 28 -16.40 -5.99 5.74
CA PRO A 28 -17.71 -5.44 5.33
C PRO A 28 -17.80 -3.91 5.34
N LEU A 29 -17.15 -3.23 6.29
CA LEU A 29 -17.13 -1.76 6.33
C LEU A 29 -16.33 -1.17 5.15
N VAL A 30 -15.24 -1.81 4.73
CA VAL A 30 -14.44 -1.38 3.57
C VAL A 30 -15.27 -1.56 2.31
N LEU A 31 -15.88 -2.74 2.11
CA LEU A 31 -16.70 -3.04 0.95
C LEU A 31 -17.92 -2.12 0.85
N HIS A 32 -18.61 -1.87 1.97
CA HIS A 32 -19.74 -0.94 2.00
C HIS A 32 -19.34 0.47 1.59
N LYS A 33 -18.27 1.00 2.16
CA LYS A 33 -17.77 2.34 1.85
C LYS A 33 -17.28 2.44 0.40
N LEU A 34 -16.59 1.42 -0.09
CA LEU A 34 -16.16 1.34 -1.48
C LEU A 34 -17.35 1.33 -2.45
N SER A 35 -18.44 0.61 -2.13
CA SER A 35 -19.66 0.61 -2.94
C SER A 35 -20.26 2.02 -3.07
N ILE A 36 -20.28 2.79 -1.99
CA ILE A 36 -20.75 4.20 -2.02
C ILE A 36 -19.77 5.05 -2.86
N MET A 37 -18.45 4.84 -2.74
CA MET A 37 -17.46 5.57 -3.54
C MET A 37 -17.61 5.33 -5.03
N ARG A 38 -17.95 4.10 -5.44
CA ARG A 38 -18.12 3.73 -6.85
C ARG A 38 -19.30 4.44 -7.51
N ASP A 39 -20.35 4.79 -6.76
CA ASP A 39 -21.50 5.49 -7.30
C ASP A 39 -21.08 6.82 -7.93
N LYS A 40 -21.44 7.01 -9.22
CA LYS A 40 -21.13 8.22 -9.99
C LYS A 40 -21.70 9.50 -9.40
N ASN A 41 -22.78 9.39 -8.60
CA ASN A 41 -23.44 10.51 -7.94
C ASN A 41 -22.79 10.90 -6.60
N THR A 42 -21.79 10.14 -6.13
CA THR A 42 -21.08 10.47 -4.90
C THR A 42 -20.29 11.77 -5.08
N SER A 43 -20.65 12.79 -4.28
CA SER A 43 -20.01 14.10 -4.35
C SER A 43 -18.51 14.04 -4.00
N THR A 44 -17.72 14.99 -4.49
CA THR A 44 -16.29 15.14 -4.19
C THR A 44 -16.01 15.15 -2.68
N MET A 45 -16.82 15.86 -1.90
CA MET A 45 -16.67 15.90 -0.44
C MET A 45 -16.86 14.51 0.19
N LYS A 46 -17.93 13.81 -0.22
CA LYS A 46 -18.22 12.47 0.29
C LYS A 46 -17.16 11.45 -0.17
N PHE A 47 -16.70 11.56 -1.42
CA PHE A 47 -15.66 10.71 -1.97
C PHE A 47 -14.35 10.83 -1.16
N ARG A 48 -13.90 12.04 -0.85
CA ARG A 48 -12.72 12.29 0.00
C ARG A 48 -12.87 11.68 1.40
N GLY A 49 -14.00 11.91 2.06
CA GLY A 49 -14.24 11.35 3.38
C GLY A 49 -14.23 9.82 3.39
N LEU A 50 -14.87 9.19 2.40
CA LEU A 50 -14.86 7.73 2.26
C LEU A 50 -13.45 7.18 1.98
N LEU A 51 -12.68 7.85 1.11
CA LEU A 51 -11.30 7.47 0.81
C LEU A 51 -10.42 7.51 2.06
N GLU A 52 -10.54 8.56 2.85
CA GLU A 52 -9.83 8.72 4.11
C GLU A 52 -10.19 7.61 5.10
N GLU A 53 -11.46 7.31 5.28
CA GLU A 53 -11.94 6.25 6.17
C GLU A 53 -11.48 4.85 5.73
N ILE A 54 -11.55 4.54 4.43
CA ILE A 54 -11.07 3.27 3.90
C ILE A 54 -9.55 3.17 4.07
N ALA A 55 -8.80 4.23 3.76
CA ALA A 55 -7.36 4.25 3.94
C ALA A 55 -6.95 3.98 5.39
N MET A 56 -7.70 4.49 6.37
CA MET A 56 -7.48 4.20 7.79
C MET A 56 -7.70 2.71 8.10
N PHE A 57 -8.78 2.08 7.62
CA PHE A 57 -9.02 0.64 7.83
C PHE A 57 -7.96 -0.22 7.14
N MET A 58 -7.60 0.12 5.91
CA MET A 58 -6.53 -0.57 5.20
C MET A 58 -5.17 -0.39 5.89
N GLY A 59 -4.93 0.80 6.47
CA GLY A 59 -3.74 1.09 7.28
C GLY A 59 -3.63 0.18 8.50
N TYR A 60 -4.75 -0.13 9.14
CA TYR A 60 -4.81 -1.09 10.26
C TYR A 60 -4.37 -2.50 9.82
N GLU A 61 -4.86 -2.96 8.67
CA GLU A 61 -4.49 -4.28 8.15
C GLU A 61 -3.04 -4.34 7.65
N ILE A 62 -2.58 -3.35 6.91
CA ILE A 62 -1.22 -3.33 6.35
C ILE A 62 -0.13 -3.25 7.43
N THR A 63 -0.49 -2.86 8.65
CA THR A 63 0.43 -2.74 9.79
C THR A 63 0.30 -3.88 10.80
N ARG A 64 -0.46 -4.94 10.50
CA ARG A 64 -0.79 -6.04 11.42
C ARG A 64 0.42 -6.81 11.94
N ASP A 65 1.46 -6.91 11.15
CA ASP A 65 2.70 -7.67 11.43
C ASP A 65 3.88 -6.78 11.84
N LEU A 66 3.63 -5.51 12.21
CA LEU A 66 4.70 -4.65 12.71
C LEU A 66 5.34 -5.27 13.95
N PRO A 67 6.68 -5.33 13.99
CA PRO A 67 7.39 -5.92 15.11
C PRO A 67 7.18 -5.13 16.40
N LEU A 68 7.11 -5.85 17.52
CA LEU A 68 6.98 -5.27 18.84
C LEU A 68 8.28 -5.40 19.63
N THR A 69 8.57 -4.42 20.45
CA THR A 69 9.53 -4.46 21.55
C THR A 69 8.81 -4.26 22.85
N TYR A 70 9.47 -4.56 23.98
CA TYR A 70 8.87 -4.43 25.31
C TYR A 70 9.70 -3.47 26.13
N GLU A 71 9.02 -2.54 26.80
CA GLU A 71 9.63 -1.56 27.71
C GLU A 71 9.00 -1.67 29.09
N ASP A 72 9.80 -1.45 30.12
CA ASP A 72 9.30 -1.37 31.49
C ASP A 72 8.56 -0.05 31.68
N ILE A 73 7.30 -0.13 32.09
CA ILE A 73 6.45 1.01 32.43
C ILE A 73 5.83 0.81 33.82
N GLU A 74 5.30 1.87 34.39
CA GLU A 74 4.51 1.82 35.61
C GLU A 74 3.07 2.26 35.27
N THR A 75 2.11 1.38 35.60
CA THR A 75 0.68 1.73 35.57
C THR A 75 0.30 2.37 36.90
N PRO A 76 -0.89 2.95 37.05
CA PRO A 76 -1.35 3.46 38.32
C PRO A 76 -1.40 2.39 39.46
N LEU A 77 -1.29 1.11 39.13
CA LEU A 77 -1.42 0.01 40.08
C LEU A 77 -0.14 -0.78 40.29
N MET A 78 0.70 -0.97 39.26
CA MET A 78 1.91 -1.75 39.34
C MET A 78 2.83 -1.61 38.14
N PRO A 79 4.13 -1.91 38.27
CA PRO A 79 5.06 -2.03 37.16
C PRO A 79 4.68 -3.18 36.22
N MET A 80 4.92 -3.00 34.89
CA MET A 80 4.72 -4.04 33.88
C MET A 80 5.64 -3.86 32.66
N LYS A 81 5.80 -4.93 31.87
CA LYS A 81 6.39 -4.86 30.55
C LYS A 81 5.31 -4.57 29.51
N ALA A 82 5.38 -3.43 28.85
CA ALA A 82 4.41 -2.99 27.85
C ALA A 82 4.94 -3.17 26.43
N PRO A 83 4.12 -3.70 25.49
CA PRO A 83 4.50 -3.77 24.08
C PRO A 83 4.49 -2.39 23.43
N LYS A 84 5.50 -2.13 22.61
CA LYS A 84 5.61 -0.93 21.74
C LYS A 84 6.05 -1.35 20.35
N ILE A 85 5.63 -0.60 19.34
CA ILE A 85 6.10 -0.84 17.97
C ILE A 85 7.61 -0.63 17.93
N ALA A 86 8.33 -1.66 17.46
CA ALA A 86 9.78 -1.64 17.33
C ALA A 86 10.24 -0.86 16.11
N GLY A 87 11.49 -0.41 16.13
CA GLY A 87 12.16 0.18 14.98
C GLY A 87 11.77 1.62 14.68
N LYS A 88 11.95 2.01 13.43
CA LYS A 88 11.69 3.37 12.95
C LYS A 88 10.22 3.57 12.59
N LYS A 89 9.78 4.83 12.62
CA LYS A 89 8.42 5.21 12.22
C LYS A 89 8.16 4.88 10.74
N VAL A 90 6.95 4.47 10.43
CA VAL A 90 6.47 4.25 9.05
C VAL A 90 6.59 5.53 8.21
N VAL A 91 6.80 5.38 6.92
CA VAL A 91 6.73 6.45 5.93
C VAL A 91 5.55 6.21 5.00
N ILE A 92 4.64 7.16 4.92
CA ILE A 92 3.54 7.19 3.96
C ILE A 92 4.03 7.96 2.75
N VAL A 93 3.89 7.36 1.56
CA VAL A 93 4.40 7.95 0.31
C VAL A 93 3.29 7.93 -0.74
N PRO A 94 2.54 9.04 -0.89
CA PRO A 94 1.57 9.14 -1.98
C PRO A 94 2.26 9.31 -3.34
N ILE A 95 1.76 8.60 -4.34
CA ILE A 95 1.97 8.95 -5.74
C ILE A 95 1.06 10.13 -6.06
N LEU A 96 1.65 11.27 -6.38
CA LEU A 96 0.90 12.48 -6.68
C LEU A 96 0.19 12.35 -8.03
N ARG A 97 -1.03 12.83 -8.14
CA ARG A 97 -1.86 13.58 -7.18
C ARG A 97 -2.77 12.69 -6.33
N ALA A 98 -3.35 11.62 -6.93
CA ALA A 98 -4.44 10.86 -6.34
C ALA A 98 -4.09 10.20 -4.99
N GLY A 99 -2.86 9.73 -4.82
CA GLY A 99 -2.38 9.12 -3.57
C GLY A 99 -2.51 10.03 -2.34
N LEU A 100 -2.53 11.36 -2.52
CA LEU A 100 -2.73 12.31 -1.42
C LEU A 100 -4.03 12.07 -0.65
N GLY A 101 -5.09 11.63 -1.32
CA GLY A 101 -6.37 11.39 -0.67
C GLY A 101 -6.35 10.29 0.39
N MET A 102 -5.34 9.43 0.41
CA MET A 102 -5.18 8.35 1.39
C MET A 102 -4.33 8.77 2.61
N VAL A 103 -3.56 9.85 2.49
CA VAL A 103 -2.55 10.23 3.50
C VAL A 103 -3.18 10.57 4.84
N GLU A 104 -4.26 11.36 4.83
CA GLU A 104 -4.90 11.83 6.07
C GLU A 104 -5.43 10.67 6.91
N GLY A 105 -6.12 9.70 6.28
CA GLY A 105 -6.62 8.50 6.97
C GLY A 105 -5.51 7.69 7.61
N LEU A 106 -4.39 7.49 6.90
CA LEU A 106 -3.22 6.79 7.43
C LEU A 106 -2.55 7.58 8.55
N MET A 107 -2.46 8.91 8.44
CA MET A 107 -1.87 9.75 9.50
C MET A 107 -2.73 9.80 10.77
N ARG A 108 -4.06 9.72 10.65
CA ARG A 108 -4.95 9.60 11.82
C ARG A 108 -4.71 8.31 12.58
N LEU A 109 -4.46 7.21 11.86
CA LEU A 109 -4.10 5.94 12.50
C LEU A 109 -2.68 5.96 13.06
N MET A 110 -1.74 6.58 12.35
CA MET A 110 -0.31 6.63 12.69
C MET A 110 0.21 8.07 12.76
N PRO A 111 -0.15 8.86 13.81
CA PRO A 111 0.17 10.29 13.87
C PRO A 111 1.69 10.57 13.86
N SER A 112 2.50 9.59 14.22
CA SER A 112 3.96 9.69 14.23
C SER A 112 4.62 9.29 12.91
N ALA A 113 3.87 8.83 11.90
CA ALA A 113 4.40 8.49 10.59
C ALA A 113 5.07 9.70 9.93
N ARG A 114 6.05 9.43 9.07
CA ARG A 114 6.63 10.46 8.21
C ARG A 114 5.91 10.44 6.87
N VAL A 115 5.96 11.54 6.14
CA VAL A 115 5.37 11.62 4.80
C VAL A 115 6.47 11.98 3.82
N GLY A 116 6.64 11.15 2.79
CA GLY A 116 7.39 11.47 1.59
C GLY A 116 6.43 11.74 0.44
N HIS A 117 6.93 12.22 -0.69
CA HIS A 117 6.08 12.47 -1.86
C HIS A 117 6.81 12.06 -3.13
N ILE A 118 6.10 11.40 -4.03
CA ILE A 118 6.57 11.07 -5.37
C ILE A 118 5.58 11.67 -6.37
N GLY A 119 6.05 12.62 -7.17
CA GLY A 119 5.32 13.16 -8.31
C GLY A 119 5.93 12.64 -9.59
N LEU A 120 5.14 11.91 -10.36
CA LEU A 120 5.56 11.40 -11.67
C LEU A 120 4.40 11.47 -12.66
N TYR A 121 4.73 11.62 -13.93
CA TYR A 121 3.81 11.40 -15.03
C TYR A 121 4.52 10.61 -16.11
N ARG A 122 3.75 10.06 -17.04
CA ARG A 122 4.31 9.39 -18.20
C ARG A 122 4.33 10.37 -19.37
N ASP A 123 5.51 10.57 -19.92
CA ASP A 123 5.70 11.39 -21.10
C ASP A 123 4.91 10.80 -22.30
N GLU A 124 4.14 11.62 -23.00
CA GLU A 124 3.23 11.17 -24.06
C GLU A 124 3.98 10.69 -25.31
N GLU A 125 5.17 11.24 -25.59
CA GLU A 125 5.94 10.90 -26.79
C GLU A 125 6.86 9.69 -26.54
N THR A 126 7.57 9.70 -25.41
CA THR A 126 8.57 8.67 -25.10
C THR A 126 8.02 7.49 -24.28
N CYS A 127 6.83 7.64 -23.72
CA CYS A 127 6.22 6.71 -22.77
C CYS A 127 7.10 6.43 -21.53
N GLN A 128 8.11 7.26 -21.26
CA GLN A 128 8.99 7.12 -20.10
C GLN A 128 8.44 7.86 -18.89
N PRO A 129 8.73 7.37 -17.66
CA PRO A 129 8.33 8.07 -16.45
C PRO A 129 9.18 9.33 -16.25
N VAL A 130 8.52 10.46 -16.00
CA VAL A 130 9.15 11.73 -15.65
C VAL A 130 8.83 12.06 -14.21
N PHE A 131 9.86 12.09 -13.37
CA PHE A 131 9.73 12.49 -11.97
C PHE A 131 9.87 14.01 -11.87
N TYR A 132 8.79 14.71 -11.55
CA TYR A 132 8.79 16.15 -11.36
C TYR A 132 8.90 16.57 -9.88
N TYR A 133 8.67 15.62 -8.95
CA TYR A 133 8.84 15.85 -7.51
C TYR A 133 9.22 14.56 -6.80
N TYR A 134 10.25 14.64 -5.97
CA TYR A 134 10.70 13.54 -5.13
C TYR A 134 11.25 14.08 -3.82
N LYS A 135 10.57 13.83 -2.72
CA LYS A 135 10.99 14.25 -1.39
C LYS A 135 10.74 13.14 -0.40
N MET A 136 11.80 12.60 0.18
CA MET A 136 11.73 11.48 1.12
C MET A 136 12.39 11.85 2.45
N PRO A 137 11.90 11.27 3.58
CA PRO A 137 12.58 11.39 4.86
C PRO A 137 13.94 10.69 4.84
N GLU A 138 14.87 11.18 5.65
CA GLU A 138 16.07 10.42 5.97
C GLU A 138 15.73 9.09 6.65
N HIS A 139 16.70 8.16 6.71
CA HIS A 139 16.57 6.81 7.27
C HIS A 139 15.75 5.85 6.38
N LYS A 140 16.47 5.05 5.61
CA LYS A 140 15.94 4.13 4.60
C LYS A 140 15.53 2.76 5.15
N ASP A 141 15.74 2.54 6.44
CA ASP A 141 15.35 1.36 7.22
C ASP A 141 13.87 1.36 7.67
N ARG A 142 13.07 2.28 7.12
CA ARG A 142 11.65 2.44 7.44
C ARG A 142 10.77 1.59 6.52
N LEU A 143 9.65 1.10 7.07
CA LEU A 143 8.57 0.59 6.24
C LEU A 143 7.94 1.75 5.45
N VAL A 144 7.94 1.63 4.13
CA VAL A 144 7.27 2.55 3.20
C VAL A 144 5.89 2.00 2.85
N LEU A 145 4.85 2.79 3.10
CA LEU A 145 3.52 2.58 2.57
C LEU A 145 3.34 3.47 1.34
N LEU A 146 3.56 2.91 0.16
CA LEU A 146 3.34 3.58 -1.11
C LEU A 146 1.85 3.56 -1.42
N THR A 147 1.23 4.73 -1.62
CA THR A 147 -0.23 4.83 -1.78
C THR A 147 -0.62 5.41 -3.13
N ASP A 148 -1.52 4.71 -3.80
CA ASP A 148 -2.21 5.17 -5.00
C ASP A 148 -3.62 4.54 -5.01
N PRO A 149 -4.72 5.30 -5.12
CA PRO A 149 -6.06 4.72 -5.13
C PRO A 149 -6.31 3.71 -6.24
N MET A 150 -5.61 3.79 -7.36
CA MET A 150 -5.88 2.98 -8.55
C MET A 150 -4.61 2.31 -9.09
N LEU A 151 -4.58 1.00 -9.08
CA LEU A 151 -3.56 0.20 -9.77
C LEU A 151 -4.11 -0.30 -11.11
N ALA A 152 -4.07 0.57 -12.13
CA ALA A 152 -4.61 0.26 -13.46
C ALA A 152 -3.62 -0.56 -14.30
N THR A 153 -2.69 0.08 -15.00
CA THR A 153 -1.66 -0.61 -15.80
C THR A 153 -0.43 -1.04 -15.02
N GLY A 154 -0.26 -0.54 -13.80
CA GLY A 154 0.89 -0.83 -12.94
C GLY A 154 2.13 0.05 -13.19
N GLY A 155 2.21 0.77 -14.30
CA GLY A 155 3.41 1.51 -14.69
C GLY A 155 3.87 2.53 -13.64
N SER A 156 2.98 3.44 -13.20
CA SER A 156 3.34 4.46 -12.20
C SER A 156 3.77 3.85 -10.85
N ALA A 157 3.11 2.77 -10.43
CA ALA A 157 3.47 2.06 -9.21
C ALA A 157 4.86 1.42 -9.35
N CYS A 158 5.15 0.74 -10.47
CA CYS A 158 6.46 0.14 -10.72
C CYS A 158 7.56 1.19 -10.77
N ASP A 159 7.35 2.30 -11.47
CA ASP A 159 8.33 3.38 -11.58
C ASP A 159 8.63 3.99 -10.19
N ALA A 160 7.59 4.21 -9.38
CA ALA A 160 7.74 4.71 -8.01
C ALA A 160 8.49 3.72 -7.10
N ILE A 161 8.17 2.43 -7.17
CA ILE A 161 8.87 1.37 -6.42
C ILE A 161 10.33 1.28 -6.85
N ALA A 162 10.61 1.27 -8.15
CA ALA A 162 11.96 1.24 -8.69
C ALA A 162 12.79 2.44 -8.19
N ARG A 163 12.19 3.63 -8.18
CA ARG A 163 12.83 4.84 -7.66
C ARG A 163 13.14 4.74 -6.16
N LEU A 164 12.20 4.24 -5.35
CA LEU A 164 12.40 4.03 -3.92
C LEU A 164 13.53 3.03 -3.65
N LYS A 165 13.57 1.92 -4.38
CA LYS A 165 14.64 0.91 -4.28
C LYS A 165 15.99 1.48 -4.69
N ALA A 166 16.05 2.23 -5.78
CA ALA A 166 17.28 2.90 -6.22
C ALA A 166 17.81 3.90 -5.17
N ASP A 167 16.90 4.52 -4.41
CA ASP A 167 17.27 5.40 -3.28
C ASP A 167 17.56 4.65 -1.98
N GLY A 168 17.48 3.30 -1.98
CA GLY A 168 17.89 2.41 -0.90
C GLY A 168 16.80 2.03 0.10
N TYR A 169 15.51 2.27 -0.20
CA TYR A 169 14.40 1.73 0.59
C TYR A 169 14.17 0.27 0.23
N THR A 170 14.16 -0.61 1.23
CA THR A 170 14.05 -2.07 1.04
C THR A 170 12.73 -2.65 1.55
N GLN A 171 12.01 -1.95 2.41
CA GLN A 171 10.74 -2.39 2.97
C GLN A 171 9.62 -1.52 2.38
N ILE A 172 8.97 -2.02 1.33
CA ILE A 172 7.93 -1.29 0.60
C ILE A 172 6.68 -2.15 0.56
N ARG A 173 5.52 -1.56 0.87
CA ARG A 173 4.19 -2.13 0.66
C ARG A 173 3.38 -1.18 -0.20
N LEU A 174 2.70 -1.71 -1.20
CA LEU A 174 1.82 -0.94 -2.08
C LEU A 174 0.38 -1.03 -1.58
N LEU A 175 -0.26 0.11 -1.39
CA LEU A 175 -1.62 0.23 -0.91
C LEU A 175 -2.50 0.92 -1.97
N CYS A 176 -3.44 0.16 -2.54
CA CYS A 176 -4.38 0.66 -3.54
C CYS A 176 -5.83 0.35 -3.16
N LEU A 177 -6.76 1.23 -3.53
CA LEU A 177 -8.18 0.97 -3.31
C LEU A 177 -8.69 -0.11 -4.26
N VAL A 178 -8.53 0.13 -5.56
CA VAL A 178 -8.95 -0.78 -6.62
C VAL A 178 -7.78 -1.09 -7.54
N ALA A 179 -7.73 -2.31 -8.03
CA ALA A 179 -6.70 -2.75 -8.96
C ALA A 179 -7.29 -3.54 -10.12
N SER A 180 -6.60 -3.54 -11.25
CA SER A 180 -6.84 -4.49 -12.34
C SER A 180 -5.91 -5.71 -12.20
N PRO A 181 -6.30 -6.89 -12.72
CA PRO A 181 -5.40 -8.04 -12.81
C PRO A 181 -4.11 -7.73 -13.59
N GLN A 182 -4.22 -6.90 -14.63
CA GLN A 182 -3.09 -6.48 -15.46
C GLN A 182 -2.06 -5.66 -14.63
N GLY A 183 -2.54 -4.66 -13.88
CA GLY A 183 -1.67 -3.84 -13.04
C GLY A 183 -1.00 -4.63 -11.93
N VAL A 184 -1.75 -5.52 -11.28
CA VAL A 184 -1.21 -6.43 -10.27
C VAL A 184 -0.10 -7.30 -10.87
N LYS A 185 -0.35 -7.93 -12.03
CA LYS A 185 0.62 -8.79 -12.72
C LYS A 185 1.91 -8.04 -13.04
N VAL A 186 1.82 -6.81 -13.55
CA VAL A 186 2.99 -5.98 -13.88
C VAL A 186 3.85 -5.69 -12.65
N VAL A 187 3.21 -5.35 -11.51
CA VAL A 187 3.94 -5.14 -10.25
C VAL A 187 4.57 -6.45 -9.76
N GLN A 188 3.86 -7.58 -9.86
CA GLN A 188 4.40 -8.89 -9.47
C GLN A 188 5.63 -9.30 -10.26
N GLU A 189 5.61 -9.05 -11.57
CA GLU A 189 6.72 -9.41 -12.44
C GLU A 189 7.96 -8.53 -12.22
N GLN A 190 7.77 -7.23 -11.97
CA GLN A 190 8.87 -6.29 -11.80
C GLN A 190 9.38 -6.17 -10.36
N HIS A 191 8.49 -6.35 -9.39
CA HIS A 191 8.80 -6.17 -7.97
C HIS A 191 8.20 -7.30 -7.11
N PRO A 192 8.67 -8.55 -7.28
CA PRO A 192 8.11 -9.73 -6.60
C PRO A 192 8.32 -9.74 -5.08
N ASP A 193 9.03 -8.79 -4.54
CA ASP A 193 9.33 -8.57 -3.12
C ASP A 193 8.44 -7.49 -2.47
N VAL A 194 7.47 -6.92 -3.21
CA VAL A 194 6.58 -5.85 -2.72
C VAL A 194 5.17 -6.38 -2.56
N ASP A 195 4.68 -6.48 -1.34
CA ASP A 195 3.30 -6.87 -1.06
C ASP A 195 2.31 -5.81 -1.52
N ILE A 196 1.20 -6.26 -2.12
CA ILE A 196 0.10 -5.40 -2.57
C ILE A 196 -1.11 -5.59 -1.66
N TYR A 197 -1.64 -4.48 -1.14
CA TYR A 197 -2.85 -4.43 -0.34
C TYR A 197 -3.96 -3.72 -1.12
N LEU A 198 -5.11 -4.38 -1.29
CA LEU A 198 -6.23 -3.92 -2.11
C LEU A 198 -7.53 -3.96 -1.32
N ALA A 199 -8.43 -3.00 -1.55
CA ALA A 199 -9.82 -3.14 -1.12
C ALA A 199 -10.64 -3.92 -2.16
N SER A 200 -10.25 -3.89 -3.44
CA SER A 200 -10.89 -4.70 -4.49
C SER A 200 -9.92 -4.99 -5.64
N LEU A 201 -9.93 -6.22 -6.10
CA LEU A 201 -9.39 -6.62 -7.40
C LEU A 201 -10.57 -6.67 -8.38
N ASP A 202 -10.57 -5.77 -9.35
CA ASP A 202 -11.67 -5.59 -10.31
C ASP A 202 -11.46 -6.46 -11.57
N GLU A 203 -12.39 -6.38 -12.53
CA GLU A 203 -12.44 -7.31 -13.67
C GLU A 203 -11.32 -7.10 -14.68
N GLY A 204 -10.91 -5.85 -14.91
CA GLY A 204 -9.87 -5.52 -15.89
C GLY A 204 -9.85 -4.05 -16.29
N LEU A 205 -9.33 -3.79 -17.48
CA LEU A 205 -9.20 -2.45 -18.05
C LEU A 205 -10.04 -2.31 -19.33
N ASN A 206 -10.60 -1.11 -19.56
CA ASN A 206 -11.17 -0.74 -20.87
C ASN A 206 -10.06 -0.24 -21.82
N ASP A 207 -10.45 0.09 -23.08
CA ASP A 207 -9.56 0.56 -24.14
C ASP A 207 -8.82 1.86 -23.79
N LYS A 208 -9.28 2.61 -22.77
CA LYS A 208 -8.65 3.82 -22.25
C LYS A 208 -7.88 3.59 -20.96
N ASN A 209 -7.61 2.34 -20.60
CA ASN A 209 -6.92 1.93 -19.39
C ASN A 209 -7.63 2.31 -18.07
N TYR A 210 -8.95 2.54 -18.09
CA TYR A 210 -9.72 2.67 -16.85
C TYR A 210 -10.10 1.30 -16.31
N ILE A 211 -10.01 1.15 -14.99
CA ILE A 211 -10.44 -0.07 -14.28
C ILE A 211 -11.95 -0.26 -14.42
N LEU A 212 -12.39 -1.50 -14.69
CA LEU A 212 -13.79 -1.89 -14.77
C LEU A 212 -14.11 -2.92 -13.69
N PRO A 213 -15.24 -2.75 -12.95
CA PRO A 213 -16.16 -1.63 -12.94
C PRO A 213 -15.54 -0.33 -12.39
N GLY A 214 -14.46 -0.40 -11.62
CA GLY A 214 -13.68 0.74 -11.17
C GLY A 214 -14.45 1.74 -10.31
N LEU A 215 -13.96 2.97 -10.32
CA LEU A 215 -14.57 4.12 -9.62
C LEU A 215 -14.38 5.45 -10.39
N GLY A 216 -14.05 5.37 -11.69
CA GLY A 216 -13.72 6.53 -12.52
C GLY A 216 -12.28 7.02 -12.26
N ASP A 217 -12.00 8.29 -12.58
CA ASP A 217 -10.73 8.92 -12.25
C ASP A 217 -10.72 9.36 -10.79
N ALA A 218 -9.87 8.71 -9.97
CA ALA A 218 -9.80 9.03 -8.54
C ALA A 218 -9.29 10.45 -8.29
N GLY A 219 -8.30 10.92 -9.06
CA GLY A 219 -7.75 12.26 -8.93
C GLY A 219 -8.80 13.33 -9.17
N ASP A 220 -9.54 13.23 -10.28
CA ASP A 220 -10.61 14.16 -10.59
C ASP A 220 -11.73 14.12 -9.54
N ARG A 221 -12.11 12.93 -9.07
CA ARG A 221 -13.13 12.77 -8.03
C ARG A 221 -12.69 13.31 -6.67
N ILE A 222 -11.40 13.19 -6.32
CA ILE A 222 -10.82 13.75 -5.08
C ILE A 222 -10.74 15.27 -5.15
N PHE A 223 -10.28 15.81 -6.28
CA PHE A 223 -9.94 17.24 -6.39
C PHE A 223 -11.02 18.08 -7.06
N GLY A 224 -12.03 17.46 -7.68
CA GLY A 224 -13.09 18.16 -8.38
C GLY A 224 -12.60 18.89 -9.63
N THR A 225 -11.68 18.27 -10.37
CA THR A 225 -11.02 18.87 -11.54
C THR A 225 -11.76 18.61 -12.85
N LYS A 226 -12.91 17.93 -12.82
CA LYS A 226 -13.86 17.79 -13.94
C LYS A 226 -15.27 18.02 -13.46
#